data_4648ef1c2d7e189597e4fc0314eb28e2
#
_entry.id   4648ef1c2d7e189597e4fc0314eb28e2
#
_cell.length_a   1.000
_cell.length_b   1.000
_cell.length_c   1.000
_cell.angle_alpha   90.00
_cell.angle_beta   90.00
_cell.angle_gamma   90.00
#
_symmetry.space_group_name_H-M   'P 1'
#
loop_
_entity.id
_entity.type
_entity.pdbx_description
1 polymer ?
#
loop_
_entity_poly.entity_id
_entity_poly.type
_entity_poly.pdbx_seq_one_letter_code
_entity_poly.pdbx_strand_id
1 'polypeptide(L)'
;PHQSVHQPSSEEGALIFVKLMQIPTSETQTLRINTNDPTQWQKIDSRLICTLVDASYEHTYLEKLKPQQLFIEEAEGGIEILITQGQLVDKEMVFDAGTWIRLPPKTPAHFQAGLSGACLYVKTGHLASAIAEYN
;
A
#
# COMPACT_ATOMS: atom_id res chain seq x y z
N PRO A 1 -4.44 -5.64 -16.52
CA PRO A 1 -5.49 -6.61 -16.87
C PRO A 1 -5.01 -8.03 -16.66
N HIS A 2 -5.94 -8.93 -16.39
CA HIS A 2 -5.66 -10.35 -16.25
C HIS A 2 -5.03 -10.91 -17.54
N GLN A 3 -3.96 -11.73 -17.42
CA GLN A 3 -3.22 -12.32 -18.54
C GLN A 3 -2.61 -11.32 -19.55
N SER A 4 -2.31 -10.11 -19.11
CA SER A 4 -1.60 -9.14 -19.94
C SER A 4 -0.11 -9.47 -20.06
N VAL A 5 0.49 -9.11 -21.20
CA VAL A 5 1.94 -9.19 -21.41
C VAL A 5 2.54 -7.83 -21.18
N HIS A 6 3.60 -7.75 -20.39
CA HIS A 6 4.31 -6.52 -20.05
C HIS A 6 5.78 -6.65 -20.42
N GLN A 7 6.32 -5.61 -21.03
CA GLN A 7 7.75 -5.47 -21.30
C GLN A 7 8.21 -4.11 -20.74
N PRO A 8 8.54 -4.07 -19.44
CA PRO A 8 9.04 -2.83 -18.84
C PRO A 8 10.42 -2.49 -19.39
N SER A 9 10.68 -1.20 -19.58
CA SER A 9 11.99 -0.67 -19.96
C SER A 9 12.27 0.63 -19.21
N SER A 10 13.54 0.92 -18.97
CA SER A 10 14.00 2.16 -18.35
C SER A 10 15.40 2.49 -18.84
N GLU A 11 15.66 3.74 -19.19
CA GLU A 11 16.99 4.21 -19.61
C GLU A 11 17.92 4.42 -18.40
N GLU A 12 17.38 4.88 -17.28
CA GLU A 12 18.14 5.21 -16.07
C GLU A 12 18.07 4.13 -14.97
N GLY A 13 17.37 3.04 -15.24
CA GLY A 13 17.03 2.03 -14.26
C GLY A 13 15.75 2.39 -13.50
N ALA A 14 15.18 1.40 -12.80
CA ALA A 14 13.96 1.56 -12.00
C ALA A 14 13.91 0.54 -10.89
N LEU A 15 13.31 0.91 -9.76
CA LEU A 15 12.84 -0.02 -8.75
C LEU A 15 11.36 -0.32 -9.00
N ILE A 16 11.05 -1.59 -9.23
CA ILE A 16 9.69 -2.02 -9.56
C ILE A 16 9.17 -2.91 -8.43
N PHE A 17 8.00 -2.56 -7.89
CA PHE A 17 7.23 -3.43 -7.02
C PHE A 17 6.20 -4.18 -7.86
N VAL A 18 6.25 -5.51 -7.83
CA VAL A 18 5.37 -6.38 -8.63
C VAL A 18 4.67 -7.38 -7.73
N LYS A 19 3.35 -7.49 -7.91
CA LYS A 19 2.53 -8.56 -7.33
C LYS A 19 1.84 -9.29 -8.47
N LEU A 20 1.93 -10.62 -8.47
CA LEU A 20 1.37 -11.47 -9.52
C LEU A 20 0.14 -12.23 -9.03
N MET A 21 -0.78 -12.54 -9.96
CA MET A 21 -1.95 -13.40 -9.72
C MET A 21 -2.91 -12.88 -8.62
N GLN A 22 -2.99 -11.55 -8.46
CA GLN A 22 -3.80 -10.91 -7.41
C GLN A 22 -5.05 -10.19 -7.96
N ILE A 23 -5.22 -10.18 -9.28
CA ILE A 23 -6.32 -9.50 -9.94
C ILE A 23 -7.39 -10.53 -10.29
N PRO A 24 -8.64 -10.38 -9.82
CA PRO A 24 -9.74 -11.24 -10.23
C PRO A 24 -9.92 -11.25 -11.75
N THR A 25 -10.37 -12.36 -12.29
CA THR A 25 -10.61 -12.49 -13.74
C THR A 25 -11.70 -11.55 -14.27
N SER A 26 -12.58 -11.08 -13.38
CA SER A 26 -13.61 -10.08 -13.68
C SER A 26 -13.07 -8.66 -13.85
N GLU A 27 -11.84 -8.38 -13.36
CA GLU A 27 -11.25 -7.05 -13.48
C GLU A 27 -10.60 -6.87 -14.85
N THR A 28 -11.15 -5.96 -15.63
CA THR A 28 -10.70 -5.68 -17.01
C THR A 28 -10.10 -4.29 -17.18
N GLN A 29 -10.19 -3.43 -16.16
CA GLN A 29 -9.69 -2.06 -16.25
C GLN A 29 -8.17 -2.00 -16.07
N THR A 30 -7.54 -1.17 -16.89
CA THR A 30 -6.14 -0.78 -16.71
C THR A 30 -6.10 0.62 -16.13
N LEU A 31 -5.53 0.75 -14.94
CA LEU A 31 -5.34 2.04 -14.27
C LEU A 31 -3.87 2.47 -14.39
N ARG A 32 -3.65 3.76 -14.69
CA ARG A 32 -2.34 4.39 -14.67
C ARG A 32 -2.46 5.71 -13.91
N ILE A 33 -1.76 5.81 -12.80
CA ILE A 33 -1.81 6.98 -11.91
C ILE A 33 -0.39 7.54 -11.79
N ASN A 34 -0.21 8.81 -12.13
CA ASN A 34 1.04 9.50 -11.88
C ASN A 34 1.05 10.03 -10.44
N THR A 35 1.71 9.32 -9.56
CA THR A 35 1.77 9.66 -8.13
C THR A 35 2.63 10.89 -7.82
N ASN A 36 3.35 11.43 -8.82
CA ASN A 36 4.05 12.72 -8.71
C ASN A 36 3.14 13.92 -8.98
N ASP A 37 1.93 13.69 -9.51
CA ASP A 37 0.94 14.74 -9.71
C ASP A 37 0.26 15.08 -8.37
N PRO A 38 0.42 16.32 -7.86
CA PRO A 38 -0.19 16.71 -6.58
C PRO A 38 -1.71 16.60 -6.56
N THR A 39 -2.37 16.68 -7.73
CA THR A 39 -3.84 16.61 -7.83
C THR A 39 -4.39 15.20 -7.52
N GLN A 40 -3.54 14.18 -7.58
CA GLN A 40 -3.89 12.80 -7.21
C GLN A 40 -3.90 12.58 -5.69
N TRP A 41 -3.39 13.52 -4.92
CA TRP A 41 -3.30 13.44 -3.47
C TRP A 41 -4.44 14.22 -2.81
N GLN A 42 -5.12 13.56 -1.89
CA GLN A 42 -6.22 14.14 -1.12
C GLN A 42 -5.87 14.20 0.36
N LYS A 43 -6.23 15.30 0.99
CA LYS A 43 -6.14 15.43 2.44
C LYS A 43 -7.48 15.01 3.04
N ILE A 44 -7.45 13.87 3.74
CA ILE A 44 -8.61 13.34 4.47
C ILE A 44 -8.26 13.45 5.95
N ASP A 45 -8.90 14.34 6.66
CA ASP A 45 -8.54 14.75 8.03
C ASP A 45 -7.08 15.21 8.10
N SER A 46 -6.22 14.50 8.86
CA SER A 46 -4.78 14.76 8.95
C SER A 46 -3.94 13.92 7.99
N ARG A 47 -4.57 13.01 7.23
CA ARG A 47 -3.91 12.04 6.35
C ARG A 47 -3.77 12.61 4.94
N LEU A 48 -2.63 12.38 4.29
CA LEU A 48 -2.38 12.74 2.89
C LEU A 48 -2.30 11.45 2.07
N ILE A 49 -3.33 11.18 1.29
CA ILE A 49 -3.57 9.90 0.62
C ILE A 49 -3.68 10.08 -0.90
N CYS A 50 -3.07 9.15 -1.64
CA CYS A 50 -3.28 8.96 -3.07
C CYS A 50 -3.89 7.59 -3.30
N THR A 51 -5.18 7.52 -3.62
CA THR A 51 -5.87 6.26 -3.90
C THR A 51 -5.42 5.68 -5.22
N LEU A 52 -4.99 4.42 -5.24
CA LEU A 52 -4.56 3.69 -6.43
C LEU A 52 -5.63 2.73 -6.93
N VAL A 53 -6.26 2.00 -6.01
CA VAL A 53 -7.37 1.07 -6.29
C VAL A 53 -8.39 1.22 -5.19
N ASP A 54 -9.64 1.32 -5.58
CA ASP A 54 -10.80 1.30 -4.68
C ASP A 54 -11.84 0.34 -5.27
N ALA A 55 -11.74 -0.91 -4.87
CA ALA A 55 -12.59 -2.00 -5.35
C ALA A 55 -13.23 -2.72 -4.17
N SER A 56 -14.28 -3.49 -4.43
CA SER A 56 -15.00 -4.23 -3.38
C SER A 56 -14.14 -5.29 -2.67
N TYR A 57 -13.09 -5.77 -3.34
CA TYR A 57 -12.20 -6.81 -2.82
C TYR A 57 -10.88 -6.27 -2.27
N GLU A 58 -10.52 -5.02 -2.60
CA GLU A 58 -9.31 -4.39 -2.08
C GLU A 58 -9.39 -2.86 -2.11
N HIS A 59 -8.71 -2.25 -1.17
CA HIS A 59 -8.42 -0.82 -1.17
C HIS A 59 -6.91 -0.63 -1.09
N THR A 60 -6.34 0.06 -2.08
CA THR A 60 -4.89 0.28 -2.21
C THR A 60 -4.59 1.74 -2.40
N TYR A 61 -3.67 2.27 -1.60
CA TYR A 61 -3.33 3.69 -1.61
C TYR A 61 -1.89 3.95 -1.20
N LEU A 62 -1.39 5.12 -1.54
CA LEU A 62 -0.17 5.68 -0.95
C LEU A 62 -0.55 6.66 0.14
N GLU A 63 0.24 6.71 1.19
CA GLU A 63 0.09 7.69 2.27
C GLU A 63 1.43 8.34 2.59
N LYS A 64 1.42 9.67 2.75
CA LYS A 64 2.55 10.44 3.25
C LYS A 64 2.30 10.84 4.70
N LEU A 65 3.18 10.40 5.57
CA LEU A 65 3.16 10.72 6.99
C LEU A 65 4.19 11.83 7.30
N LYS A 66 3.76 12.82 8.06
CA LYS A 66 4.66 13.81 8.64
C LYS A 66 5.56 13.16 9.70
N PRO A 67 6.67 13.81 10.09
CA PRO A 67 7.45 13.36 11.23
C PRO A 67 6.58 13.09 12.44
N GLN A 68 6.76 11.93 13.07
CA GLN A 68 6.06 11.47 14.28
C GLN A 68 4.53 11.33 14.14
N GLN A 69 3.99 11.44 12.95
CA GLN A 69 2.55 11.22 12.71
C GLN A 69 2.20 9.76 12.96
N LEU A 70 1.06 9.53 13.62
CA LEU A 70 0.52 8.19 13.82
C LEU A 70 -0.09 7.66 12.51
N PHE A 71 0.15 6.39 12.24
CA PHE A 71 -0.54 5.58 11.25
C PHE A 71 -1.39 4.55 11.97
N ILE A 72 -2.70 4.74 11.90
CA ILE A 72 -3.68 3.82 12.49
C ILE A 72 -4.59 3.37 11.35
N GLU A 73 -4.67 2.06 11.14
CA GLU A 73 -5.53 1.46 10.13
C GLU A 73 -6.15 0.18 10.68
N GLU A 74 -7.44 0.01 10.43
CA GLU A 74 -8.19 -1.19 10.78
C GLU A 74 -8.80 -1.77 9.53
N ALA A 75 -8.53 -3.04 9.24
CA ALA A 75 -9.15 -3.73 8.13
C ALA A 75 -9.47 -5.18 8.49
N GLU A 76 -10.74 -5.53 8.38
CA GLU A 76 -11.20 -6.89 8.62
C GLU A 76 -10.51 -7.91 7.72
N GLY A 77 -10.20 -7.53 6.49
CA GLY A 77 -9.52 -8.37 5.51
C GLY A 77 -8.00 -8.38 5.58
N GLY A 78 -7.41 -7.79 6.62
CA GLY A 78 -5.96 -7.70 6.78
C GLY A 78 -5.32 -6.51 6.06
N ILE A 79 -4.06 -6.25 6.39
CA ILE A 79 -3.31 -5.07 5.94
C ILE A 79 -1.94 -5.50 5.45
N GLU A 80 -1.52 -4.98 4.30
CA GLU A 80 -0.13 -5.01 3.85
C GLU A 80 0.40 -3.59 3.73
N ILE A 81 1.62 -3.35 4.21
CA ILE A 81 2.30 -2.07 4.17
C ILE A 81 3.69 -2.29 3.59
N LEU A 82 4.05 -1.51 2.57
CA LEU A 82 5.44 -1.37 2.13
C LEU A 82 5.90 0.05 2.44
N ILE A 83 6.96 0.16 3.22
CA ILE A 83 7.60 1.45 3.49
C ILE A 83 8.45 1.81 2.27
N THR A 84 8.07 2.86 1.55
CA THR A 84 8.80 3.30 0.35
C THR A 84 9.84 4.35 0.65
N GLN A 85 9.62 5.18 1.69
CA GLN A 85 10.56 6.18 2.19
C GLN A 85 10.38 6.38 3.69
N GLY A 86 11.44 6.79 4.37
CA GLY A 86 11.43 7.07 5.80
C GLY A 86 11.34 5.80 6.64
N GLN A 87 10.70 5.91 7.79
CA GLN A 87 10.65 4.84 8.79
C GLN A 87 9.28 4.79 9.47
N LEU A 88 8.88 3.59 9.88
CA LEU A 88 7.83 3.37 10.87
C LEU A 88 8.44 2.83 12.16
N VAL A 89 7.83 3.19 13.27
CA VAL A 89 8.25 2.79 14.62
C VAL A 89 7.06 2.14 15.34
N ASP A 90 7.29 0.99 15.94
CA ASP A 90 6.38 0.34 16.89
C ASP A 90 7.15 0.06 18.18
N LYS A 91 6.83 0.79 19.26
CA LYS A 91 7.54 0.73 20.53
C LYS A 91 9.05 0.99 20.33
N GLU A 92 9.90 -0.04 20.51
CA GLU A 92 11.35 0.05 20.37
C GLU A 92 11.82 -0.45 18.99
N MET A 93 10.91 -0.98 18.16
CA MET A 93 11.25 -1.50 16.84
C MET A 93 11.16 -0.41 15.78
N VAL A 94 12.20 -0.31 14.94
CA VAL A 94 12.27 0.63 13.82
C VAL A 94 12.27 -0.17 12.51
N PHE A 95 11.38 0.18 11.63
CA PHE A 95 11.24 -0.41 10.30
C PHE A 95 11.64 0.60 9.24
N ASP A 96 12.70 0.31 8.52
CA ASP A 96 13.25 1.17 7.47
C ASP A 96 12.51 1.03 6.14
N ALA A 97 12.78 1.97 5.21
CA ALA A 97 12.33 1.87 3.83
C ALA A 97 12.75 0.52 3.20
N GLY A 98 11.85 -0.08 2.43
CA GLY A 98 11.98 -1.43 1.91
C GLY A 98 11.39 -2.53 2.81
N THR A 99 11.04 -2.20 4.04
CA THR A 99 10.33 -3.16 4.93
C THR A 99 8.91 -3.35 4.44
N TRP A 100 8.53 -4.62 4.36
CA TRP A 100 7.17 -5.06 4.09
C TRP A 100 6.56 -5.66 5.35
N ILE A 101 5.41 -5.12 5.76
CA ILE A 101 4.65 -5.55 6.95
C ILE A 101 3.34 -6.15 6.48
N ARG A 102 3.01 -7.32 7.00
CA ARG A 102 1.73 -7.96 6.78
C ARG A 102 1.05 -8.24 8.11
N LEU A 103 -0.16 -7.73 8.25
CA LEU A 103 -1.01 -7.96 9.40
C LEU A 103 -2.19 -8.83 8.97
N PRO A 104 -2.46 -9.92 9.68
CA PRO A 104 -3.59 -10.80 9.38
C PRO A 104 -4.93 -10.08 9.60
N PRO A 105 -6.04 -10.66 9.09
CA PRO A 105 -7.38 -10.13 9.34
C PRO A 105 -7.63 -9.85 10.83
N LYS A 106 -8.34 -8.77 11.11
CA LYS A 106 -8.70 -8.29 12.47
C LYS A 106 -7.51 -7.87 13.35
N THR A 107 -6.35 -7.67 12.76
CA THR A 107 -5.19 -7.12 13.46
C THR A 107 -5.01 -5.67 13.04
N PRO A 108 -5.24 -4.69 13.92
CA PRO A 108 -5.06 -3.28 13.58
C PRO A 108 -3.58 -2.93 13.40
N ALA A 109 -3.30 -2.04 12.47
CA ALA A 109 -2.01 -1.37 12.37
C ALA A 109 -1.96 -0.19 13.34
N HIS A 110 -0.91 -0.07 14.11
CA HIS A 110 -0.65 1.06 14.98
C HIS A 110 0.85 1.34 14.99
N PHE A 111 1.26 2.30 14.16
CA PHE A 111 2.66 2.69 14.01
C PHE A 111 2.81 4.21 14.14
N GLN A 112 4.03 4.66 14.32
CA GLN A 112 4.39 6.06 14.28
C GLN A 112 5.47 6.28 13.21
N ALA A 113 5.33 7.34 12.41
CA ALA A 113 6.40 7.72 11.50
C ALA A 113 7.65 8.17 12.27
N GLY A 114 8.82 7.86 11.71
CA GLY A 114 10.09 8.31 12.27
C GLY A 114 10.27 9.84 12.17
N LEU A 115 11.46 10.33 12.57
CA LEU A 115 11.77 11.75 12.63
C LEU A 115 11.77 12.46 11.26
N SER A 116 11.93 11.75 10.18
CA SER A 116 11.86 12.26 8.80
C SER A 116 10.51 12.02 8.12
N GLY A 117 9.52 11.48 8.85
CA GLY A 117 8.26 11.05 8.27
C GLY A 117 8.37 9.69 7.57
N ALA A 118 7.35 9.32 6.82
CA ALA A 118 7.34 8.10 6.04
C ALA A 118 6.42 8.23 4.80
N CYS A 119 6.75 7.48 3.75
CA CYS A 119 5.85 7.23 2.64
C CYS A 119 5.53 5.73 2.60
N LEU A 120 4.25 5.42 2.53
CA LEU A 120 3.73 4.06 2.62
C LEU A 120 2.94 3.72 1.35
N TYR A 121 3.10 2.50 0.88
CA TYR A 121 2.12 1.81 0.05
C TYR A 121 1.31 0.89 0.95
N VAL A 122 0.01 1.06 0.96
CA VAL A 122 -0.90 0.31 1.83
C VAL A 122 -1.94 -0.43 0.98
N LYS A 123 -2.18 -1.68 1.30
CA LYS A 123 -3.22 -2.50 0.70
C LYS A 123 -4.04 -3.18 1.78
N THR A 124 -5.37 -3.06 1.69
CA THR A 124 -6.31 -3.65 2.65
C THR A 124 -7.37 -4.49 1.95
N GLY A 125 -7.99 -5.41 2.69
CA GLY A 125 -9.16 -6.18 2.26
C GLY A 125 -8.85 -7.49 1.51
N HIS A 126 -7.75 -7.56 0.79
CA HIS A 126 -7.42 -8.67 -0.14
C HIS A 126 -7.10 -10.01 0.53
N LEU A 127 -6.69 -10.01 1.80
CA LEU A 127 -6.32 -11.25 2.49
C LEU A 127 -7.53 -12.13 2.86
N ALA A 128 -8.71 -11.53 2.97
CA ALA A 128 -9.95 -12.29 3.21
C ALA A 128 -10.28 -13.23 2.04
N SER A 129 -10.07 -12.78 0.80
CA SER A 129 -10.29 -13.58 -0.41
C SER A 129 -9.22 -14.64 -0.58
N ALA A 130 -7.94 -14.30 -0.31
CA ALA A 130 -6.84 -15.23 -0.44
C ALA A 130 -6.95 -16.44 0.50
N ILE A 131 -7.49 -16.24 1.71
CA ILE A 131 -7.71 -17.33 2.68
C ILE A 131 -8.85 -18.25 2.22
N ALA A 132 -9.87 -17.72 1.57
CA ALA A 132 -11.01 -18.51 1.08
C ALA A 132 -10.63 -19.45 -0.09
N GLU A 133 -9.64 -19.10 -0.90
CA GLU A 133 -9.17 -19.93 -2.03
C GLU A 133 -8.25 -21.09 -1.59
N TYR A 134 -7.67 -21.05 -0.38
CA TYR A 134 -6.78 -22.09 0.14
C TYR A 134 -7.46 -23.03 1.16
N ASN A 135 -8.71 -22.83 1.47
CA ASN A 135 -9.55 -23.70 2.30
C ASN A 135 -10.62 -24.42 1.47
#